data_b099c08e7508b11b51c4c4c123eee8d8
#
_entry.id   b099c08e7508b11b51c4c4c123eee8d8
#
_cell.length_a   1.000
_cell.length_b   1.000
_cell.length_c   1.000
_cell.angle_alpha   90.00
_cell.angle_beta   90.00
_cell.angle_gamma   90.00
#
_symmetry.space_group_name_H-M   'P 1'
#
loop_
_entity.id
_entity.type
_entity.pdbx_description
1 polymer ?
#
loop_
_entity_poly.entity_id
_entity_poly.type
_entity_poly.pdbx_seq_one_letter_code
_entity_poly.pdbx_strand_id
1 'polypeptide(L)'
;MKITVIGSGYVGTTTAIVLAELGHDVIGYDIDSCKVDKLNEGKLPFIEPGLDELLTKQLKAGRIVFTSNSQPAIMSSEILMISVGTPSNLNGGADLTYVGKVLDAIAMHINEPKIIVTKSTVPVGTNRWMKRQLEEKIDTNKYPIEVISNPEFLREGVALHDSLNPSRTVLGGENSAAIEKVKQLYATLETTYFICNYETAEMIKYASNGFLATKISFINEIARLADKVGADIIGVARGMGLDPRISPHHLYAGIGYGGSCFPKDVDELLHLAQQKDANLSILKQVKHINDTQIDWFIQKIESQMNLGGKRVLVLGVTFKEDTDDQRESPGIRIIERLLVKGVEEIRVMDPTVTTLEQMYWTKGFDDSGKQRVKIVTEQDEAATGVHMVLLTTPWPQFTNYPWKKWANKVESAYIFDGRNYLNPQEMRSNGWHYIGVARGEQK
;
A
#
# COMPACT_ATOMS: atom_id res chain seq x y z
N MET A 1 4.26 27.15 -11.02
CA MET A 1 4.57 27.65 -9.65
C MET A 1 5.80 26.89 -9.14
N LYS A 2 6.52 27.44 -8.14
CA LYS A 2 7.60 26.72 -7.46
C LYS A 2 7.05 26.00 -6.22
N ILE A 3 7.34 24.71 -6.10
CA ILE A 3 6.81 23.85 -5.06
C ILE A 3 7.95 23.01 -4.48
N THR A 4 8.01 22.90 -3.17
CA THR A 4 8.90 21.92 -2.53
C THR A 4 8.06 20.77 -1.97
N VAL A 5 8.36 19.54 -2.38
CA VAL A 5 7.79 18.31 -1.81
C VAL A 5 8.79 17.74 -0.82
N ILE A 6 8.39 17.68 0.45
CA ILE A 6 9.24 17.27 1.59
C ILE A 6 8.94 15.82 1.94
N GLY A 7 9.95 14.96 1.79
CA GLY A 7 9.86 13.51 1.90
C GLY A 7 9.73 12.87 0.52
N SER A 8 10.76 12.12 0.10
CA SER A 8 10.81 11.41 -1.18
C SER A 8 10.56 9.91 -0.99
N GLY A 9 9.52 9.57 -0.20
CA GLY A 9 8.93 8.24 -0.17
C GLY A 9 8.03 8.02 -1.40
N TYR A 10 7.24 6.94 -1.39
CA TYR A 10 6.35 6.59 -2.50
C TYR A 10 5.40 7.75 -2.87
N VAL A 11 4.66 8.27 -1.90
CA VAL A 11 3.70 9.38 -2.12
C VAL A 11 4.40 10.65 -2.56
N GLY A 12 5.50 11.02 -1.87
CA GLY A 12 6.21 12.27 -2.16
C GLY A 12 6.88 12.27 -3.52
N THR A 13 7.56 11.19 -3.89
CA THR A 13 8.21 11.07 -5.21
C THR A 13 7.17 11.10 -6.33
N THR A 14 6.09 10.31 -6.22
CA THR A 14 5.00 10.31 -7.20
C THR A 14 4.38 11.69 -7.33
N THR A 15 4.08 12.34 -6.20
CA THR A 15 3.50 13.69 -6.18
C THR A 15 4.44 14.73 -6.83
N ALA A 16 5.73 14.69 -6.52
CA ALA A 16 6.71 15.62 -7.08
C ALA A 16 6.82 15.49 -8.61
N ILE A 17 6.89 14.26 -9.11
CA ILE A 17 6.98 13.97 -10.55
C ILE A 17 5.70 14.41 -11.28
N VAL A 18 4.53 14.10 -10.70
CA VAL A 18 3.23 14.51 -11.29
C VAL A 18 3.08 16.02 -11.30
N LEU A 19 3.43 16.73 -10.23
CA LEU A 19 3.39 18.21 -10.22
C LEU A 19 4.32 18.81 -11.27
N ALA A 20 5.49 18.21 -11.53
CA ALA A 20 6.38 18.62 -12.61
C ALA A 20 5.75 18.39 -14.00
N GLU A 21 5.04 17.25 -14.20
CA GLU A 21 4.29 16.98 -15.44
C GLU A 21 3.15 17.98 -15.66
N LEU A 22 2.48 18.43 -14.58
CA LEU A 22 1.45 19.47 -14.63
C LEU A 22 2.01 20.88 -14.90
N GLY A 23 3.34 21.01 -15.10
CA GLY A 23 4.00 22.24 -15.52
C GLY A 23 4.53 23.12 -14.39
N HIS A 24 4.69 22.58 -13.18
CA HIS A 24 5.31 23.29 -12.06
C HIS A 24 6.81 23.07 -12.00
N ASP A 25 7.54 23.97 -11.34
CA ASP A 25 8.96 23.80 -11.00
C ASP A 25 9.04 23.19 -9.60
N VAL A 26 9.54 21.97 -9.49
CA VAL A 26 9.45 21.17 -8.29
C VAL A 26 10.83 20.89 -7.70
N ILE A 27 10.95 21.07 -6.39
CA ILE A 27 12.09 20.61 -5.60
C ILE A 27 11.62 19.44 -4.73
N GLY A 28 12.17 18.27 -4.94
CA GLY A 28 12.03 17.14 -4.00
C GLY A 28 13.08 17.26 -2.90
N TYR A 29 12.67 17.27 -1.64
CA TYR A 29 13.60 17.29 -0.51
C TYR A 29 13.47 16.01 0.31
N ASP A 30 14.60 15.33 0.54
CA ASP A 30 14.69 14.18 1.46
C ASP A 30 16.03 14.24 2.21
N ILE A 31 16.04 13.83 3.48
CA ILE A 31 17.26 13.79 4.29
C ILE A 31 18.26 12.69 3.85
N ASP A 32 17.79 11.70 3.10
CA ASP A 32 18.58 10.59 2.59
C ASP A 32 19.27 11.01 1.27
N SER A 33 20.54 11.38 1.37
CA SER A 33 21.34 11.81 0.20
C SER A 33 21.48 10.69 -0.84
N CYS A 34 21.60 9.42 -0.43
CA CYS A 34 21.72 8.31 -1.38
C CYS A 34 20.43 8.15 -2.22
N LYS A 35 19.28 8.37 -1.61
CA LYS A 35 17.99 8.39 -2.32
C LYS A 35 17.91 9.58 -3.28
N VAL A 36 18.30 10.75 -2.81
CA VAL A 36 18.34 12.00 -3.62
C VAL A 36 19.22 11.82 -4.85
N ASP A 37 20.41 11.25 -4.70
CA ASP A 37 21.33 11.01 -5.81
C ASP A 37 20.70 10.06 -6.86
N LYS A 38 20.11 8.94 -6.42
CA LYS A 38 19.40 8.00 -7.32
C LYS A 38 18.25 8.67 -8.07
N LEU A 39 17.45 9.49 -7.38
CA LEU A 39 16.34 10.20 -8.01
C LEU A 39 16.83 11.21 -9.06
N ASN A 40 17.93 11.93 -8.80
CA ASN A 40 18.54 12.83 -9.78
C ASN A 40 19.19 12.09 -10.97
N GLU A 41 19.53 10.80 -10.80
CA GLU A 41 19.94 9.90 -11.89
C GLU A 41 18.76 9.33 -12.69
N GLY A 42 17.51 9.65 -12.31
CA GLY A 42 16.30 9.10 -12.93
C GLY A 42 15.93 7.70 -12.45
N LYS A 43 16.42 7.26 -11.30
CA LYS A 43 16.18 5.93 -10.71
C LYS A 43 15.23 6.04 -9.54
N LEU A 44 14.09 5.37 -9.63
CA LEU A 44 13.11 5.28 -8.53
C LEU A 44 13.60 4.30 -7.43
N PRO A 45 13.28 4.57 -6.15
CA PRO A 45 13.57 3.65 -5.05
C PRO A 45 12.47 2.58 -4.84
N PHE A 46 11.50 2.48 -5.74
CA PHE A 46 10.37 1.54 -5.71
C PHE A 46 9.86 1.29 -7.15
N ILE A 47 9.04 0.27 -7.33
CA ILE A 47 8.42 -0.04 -8.62
C ILE A 47 7.07 0.67 -8.73
N GLU A 48 6.90 1.47 -9.79
CA GLU A 48 5.63 2.08 -10.20
C GLU A 48 5.63 2.23 -11.73
N PRO A 49 4.74 1.51 -12.44
CA PRO A 49 4.74 1.50 -13.90
C PRO A 49 4.65 2.90 -14.53
N GLY A 50 5.59 3.22 -15.40
CA GLY A 50 5.65 4.48 -16.17
C GLY A 50 6.15 5.71 -15.42
N LEU A 51 6.41 5.59 -14.12
CA LEU A 51 6.85 6.74 -13.30
C LEU A 51 8.34 7.08 -13.51
N ASP A 52 9.18 6.09 -13.80
CA ASP A 52 10.60 6.24 -14.10
C ASP A 52 10.85 6.96 -15.43
N GLU A 53 10.09 6.62 -16.48
CA GLU A 53 10.14 7.34 -17.75
C GLU A 53 9.71 8.79 -17.56
N LEU A 54 8.65 9.02 -16.76
CA LEU A 54 8.17 10.36 -16.47
C LEU A 54 9.18 11.16 -15.64
N LEU A 55 9.82 10.55 -14.64
CA LEU A 55 10.91 11.17 -13.86
C LEU A 55 12.04 11.62 -14.79
N THR A 56 12.51 10.72 -15.67
CA THR A 56 13.58 11.02 -16.61
C THR A 56 13.21 12.17 -17.56
N LYS A 57 11.97 12.22 -18.02
CA LYS A 57 11.43 13.32 -18.84
C LYS A 57 11.50 14.66 -18.11
N GLN A 58 11.05 14.70 -16.85
CA GLN A 58 10.99 15.95 -16.07
C GLN A 58 12.37 16.44 -15.62
N LEU A 59 13.30 15.54 -15.30
CA LEU A 59 14.70 15.87 -15.03
C LEU A 59 15.36 16.52 -16.26
N LYS A 60 15.19 15.94 -17.45
CA LYS A 60 15.71 16.50 -18.71
C LYS A 60 15.10 17.85 -19.06
N ALA A 61 13.84 18.07 -18.71
CA ALA A 61 13.14 19.32 -18.91
C ALA A 61 13.53 20.40 -17.88
N GLY A 62 14.31 20.06 -16.84
CA GLY A 62 14.71 20.95 -15.75
C GLY A 62 13.54 21.40 -14.85
N ARG A 63 12.41 20.66 -14.86
CA ARG A 63 11.23 20.96 -14.05
C ARG A 63 11.26 20.36 -12.68
N ILE A 64 12.09 19.36 -12.43
CA ILE A 64 12.27 18.71 -11.13
C ILE A 64 13.75 18.57 -10.80
N VAL A 65 14.07 18.77 -9.53
CA VAL A 65 15.38 18.49 -8.95
C VAL A 65 15.19 17.98 -7.54
N PHE A 66 16.07 17.07 -7.12
CA PHE A 66 16.06 16.57 -5.74
C PHE A 66 17.26 17.10 -4.96
N THR A 67 17.09 17.35 -3.66
CA THR A 67 18.14 17.85 -2.78
C THR A 67 18.03 17.30 -1.37
N SER A 68 19.14 17.11 -0.69
CA SER A 68 19.20 16.79 0.73
C SER A 68 19.41 18.03 1.62
N ASN A 69 19.46 19.24 1.03
CA ASN A 69 19.63 20.48 1.78
C ASN A 69 18.28 21.15 2.03
N SER A 70 17.83 21.20 3.29
CA SER A 70 16.56 21.77 3.71
C SER A 70 16.47 23.27 3.45
N GLN A 71 17.56 24.02 3.66
CA GLN A 71 17.54 25.48 3.56
C GLN A 71 17.14 25.98 2.17
N PRO A 72 17.84 25.66 1.07
CA PRO A 72 17.41 26.10 -0.26
C PRO A 72 16.06 25.52 -0.67
N ALA A 73 15.74 24.30 -0.25
CA ALA A 73 14.45 23.68 -0.56
C ALA A 73 13.28 24.48 0.03
N ILE A 74 13.36 24.88 1.32
CA ILE A 74 12.31 25.64 1.99
C ILE A 74 12.27 27.10 1.52
N MET A 75 13.43 27.72 1.33
CA MET A 75 13.48 29.14 0.95
C MET A 75 13.02 29.43 -0.47
N SER A 76 13.16 28.46 -1.38
CA SER A 76 12.91 28.69 -2.82
C SER A 76 11.45 28.58 -3.25
N SER A 77 10.56 28.08 -2.39
CA SER A 77 9.19 27.75 -2.76
C SER A 77 8.17 28.37 -1.82
N GLU A 78 7.13 28.95 -2.37
CA GLU A 78 5.98 29.47 -1.60
C GLU A 78 5.11 28.33 -1.04
N ILE A 79 5.03 27.20 -1.77
CA ILE A 79 4.23 26.04 -1.36
C ILE A 79 5.15 24.91 -0.92
N LEU A 80 4.99 24.46 0.30
CA LEU A 80 5.72 23.37 0.90
C LEU A 80 4.77 22.19 1.14
N MET A 81 4.97 21.09 0.42
CA MET A 81 4.09 19.91 0.49
C MET A 81 4.75 18.83 1.34
N ILE A 82 4.17 18.49 2.49
CA ILE A 82 4.69 17.50 3.43
C ILE A 82 4.18 16.12 3.03
N SER A 83 5.11 15.23 2.69
CA SER A 83 4.86 13.84 2.27
C SER A 83 5.76 12.84 3.01
N VAL A 84 6.12 13.16 4.25
CA VAL A 84 6.92 12.27 5.11
C VAL A 84 6.12 11.11 5.67
N GLY A 85 6.79 10.00 5.97
CA GLY A 85 6.14 8.83 6.56
C GLY A 85 5.57 9.10 7.95
N THR A 86 4.45 8.44 8.24
CA THR A 86 3.79 8.42 9.55
C THR A 86 3.59 6.97 9.98
N PRO A 87 4.68 6.25 10.36
CA PRO A 87 4.60 4.85 10.74
C PRO A 87 3.77 4.66 12.01
N SER A 88 3.22 3.46 12.20
CA SER A 88 2.53 3.13 13.46
C SER A 88 3.54 2.99 14.59
N ASN A 89 3.21 3.55 15.75
CA ASN A 89 3.89 3.26 17.00
C ASN A 89 3.36 1.95 17.63
N LEU A 90 3.93 1.53 18.76
CA LEU A 90 3.56 0.27 19.44
C LEU A 90 2.10 0.25 19.92
N ASN A 91 1.44 1.40 20.07
CA ASN A 91 0.07 1.52 20.53
C ASN A 91 -0.95 1.61 19.37
N GLY A 92 -0.49 1.44 18.12
CA GLY A 92 -1.32 1.55 16.91
C GLY A 92 -1.54 2.98 16.42
N GLY A 93 -1.15 4.01 17.19
CA GLY A 93 -1.20 5.41 16.77
C GLY A 93 -0.08 5.78 15.79
N ALA A 94 -0.27 6.82 15.00
CA ALA A 94 0.74 7.31 14.08
C ALA A 94 1.88 8.06 14.80
N ASP A 95 3.12 7.80 14.39
CA ASP A 95 4.30 8.55 14.85
C ASP A 95 4.47 9.82 13.99
N LEU A 96 4.30 10.97 14.61
CA LEU A 96 4.44 12.29 13.98
C LEU A 96 5.85 12.88 14.11
N THR A 97 6.84 12.13 14.58
CA THR A 97 8.21 12.62 14.78
C THR A 97 8.81 13.24 13.52
N TYR A 98 8.59 12.62 12.36
CA TYR A 98 9.07 13.17 11.08
C TYR A 98 8.35 14.45 10.70
N VAL A 99 7.04 14.54 10.95
CA VAL A 99 6.27 15.77 10.74
C VAL A 99 6.82 16.89 11.62
N GLY A 100 7.05 16.62 12.91
CA GLY A 100 7.64 17.58 13.84
C GLY A 100 8.98 18.14 13.37
N LYS A 101 9.90 17.26 12.91
CA LYS A 101 11.20 17.67 12.35
C LYS A 101 11.06 18.55 11.11
N VAL A 102 10.05 18.30 10.26
CA VAL A 102 9.74 19.15 9.09
C VAL A 102 9.29 20.53 9.55
N LEU A 103 8.42 20.62 10.57
CA LEU A 103 7.98 21.91 11.12
C LEU A 103 9.15 22.70 11.70
N ASP A 104 10.09 22.05 12.40
CA ASP A 104 11.30 22.67 12.92
C ASP A 104 12.18 23.23 11.78
N ALA A 105 12.36 22.47 10.71
CA ALA A 105 13.13 22.92 9.54
C ALA A 105 12.44 24.11 8.84
N ILE A 106 11.11 24.10 8.70
CA ILE A 106 10.34 25.21 8.14
C ILE A 106 10.53 26.45 9.00
N ALA A 107 10.38 26.34 10.32
CA ALA A 107 10.53 27.47 11.23
C ALA A 107 11.96 28.07 11.21
N MET A 108 12.97 27.22 11.04
CA MET A 108 14.37 27.65 10.96
C MET A 108 14.69 28.40 9.65
N HIS A 109 14.08 28.04 8.53
CA HIS A 109 14.46 28.52 7.20
C HIS A 109 13.39 29.38 6.52
N ILE A 110 12.28 29.68 7.19
CA ILE A 110 11.24 30.52 6.60
C ILE A 110 11.75 31.93 6.28
N ASN A 111 11.48 32.44 5.08
CA ASN A 111 12.00 33.70 4.55
C ASN A 111 10.92 34.59 3.94
N GLU A 112 9.73 34.05 3.70
CA GLU A 112 8.58 34.70 3.06
C GLU A 112 7.29 33.99 3.50
N PRO A 113 6.09 34.53 3.18
CA PRO A 113 4.83 33.81 3.41
C PRO A 113 4.84 32.42 2.77
N LYS A 114 4.33 31.41 3.49
CA LYS A 114 4.30 30.02 3.03
C LYS A 114 2.91 29.39 3.18
N ILE A 115 2.57 28.54 2.20
CA ILE A 115 1.43 27.62 2.31
C ILE A 115 2.01 26.21 2.53
N ILE A 116 1.68 25.62 3.68
CA ILE A 116 2.12 24.28 4.07
C ILE A 116 0.97 23.32 3.72
N VAL A 117 1.21 22.42 2.77
CA VAL A 117 0.22 21.43 2.33
C VAL A 117 0.57 20.07 2.89
N THR A 118 -0.31 19.46 3.67
CA THR A 118 -0.09 18.12 4.23
C THR A 118 -0.65 17.06 3.28
N LYS A 119 0.24 16.33 2.63
CA LYS A 119 -0.08 15.18 1.78
C LYS A 119 0.01 13.86 2.54
N SER A 120 0.86 13.79 3.58
CA SER A 120 0.94 12.64 4.48
C SER A 120 -0.41 12.30 5.10
N THR A 121 -0.71 11.02 5.26
CA THR A 121 -1.84 10.56 6.05
C THR A 121 -1.52 10.78 7.54
N VAL A 122 -2.24 11.67 8.19
CA VAL A 122 -2.01 12.09 9.57
C VAL A 122 -3.27 11.97 10.41
N PRO A 123 -3.17 11.70 11.72
CA PRO A 123 -4.31 11.64 12.64
C PRO A 123 -5.18 12.90 12.61
N VAL A 124 -6.46 12.72 12.90
CA VAL A 124 -7.42 13.84 12.94
C VAL A 124 -7.03 14.87 13.99
N GLY A 125 -6.94 16.15 13.56
CA GLY A 125 -6.47 17.28 14.38
C GLY A 125 -5.01 17.64 14.16
N THR A 126 -4.25 16.88 13.37
CA THR A 126 -2.82 17.11 13.14
C THR A 126 -2.57 18.42 12.39
N ASN A 127 -3.33 18.77 11.35
CA ASN A 127 -3.11 20.03 10.64
C ASN A 127 -3.35 21.24 11.52
N ARG A 128 -4.34 21.20 12.41
CA ARG A 128 -4.56 22.23 13.41
C ARG A 128 -3.41 22.33 14.43
N TRP A 129 -2.88 21.18 14.86
CA TRP A 129 -1.69 21.13 15.70
C TRP A 129 -0.46 21.69 14.97
N MET A 130 -0.24 21.34 13.72
CA MET A 130 0.87 21.87 12.90
C MET A 130 0.81 23.39 12.77
N LYS A 131 -0.38 23.94 12.50
CA LYS A 131 -0.58 25.40 12.41
C LYS A 131 -0.17 26.08 13.72
N ARG A 132 -0.65 25.59 14.87
CA ARG A 132 -0.26 26.14 16.19
C ARG A 132 1.25 26.03 16.43
N GLN A 133 1.85 24.87 16.14
CA GLN A 133 3.30 24.68 16.34
C GLN A 133 4.14 25.65 15.49
N LEU A 134 3.70 25.98 14.29
CA LEU A 134 4.38 26.96 13.45
C LEU A 134 4.13 28.40 13.95
N GLU A 135 2.92 28.74 14.36
CA GLU A 135 2.57 30.05 14.91
C GLU A 135 3.36 30.36 16.22
N GLU A 136 3.67 29.32 17.03
CA GLU A 136 4.50 29.45 18.22
C GLU A 136 6.01 29.68 17.92
N LYS A 137 6.49 29.20 16.75
CA LYS A 137 7.91 29.21 16.37
C LYS A 137 8.28 30.34 15.40
N ILE A 138 7.32 30.93 14.72
CA ILE A 138 7.49 31.87 13.63
C ILE A 138 6.79 33.20 13.97
N ASP A 139 7.47 34.31 13.70
CA ASP A 139 6.77 35.61 13.70
C ASP A 139 5.81 35.70 12.49
N THR A 140 4.57 35.34 12.71
CA THR A 140 3.53 35.30 11.66
C THR A 140 3.11 36.66 11.14
N ASN A 141 3.44 37.77 11.83
CA ASN A 141 3.27 39.13 11.30
C ASN A 141 4.29 39.40 10.18
N LYS A 142 5.48 38.83 10.30
CA LYS A 142 6.54 38.95 9.31
C LYS A 142 6.44 37.90 8.20
N TYR A 143 6.12 36.68 8.58
CA TYR A 143 6.03 35.53 7.69
C TYR A 143 4.68 34.79 7.88
N PRO A 144 3.60 35.30 7.27
CA PRO A 144 2.30 34.63 7.32
C PRO A 144 2.39 33.18 6.83
N ILE A 145 1.73 32.29 7.55
CA ILE A 145 1.64 30.86 7.21
C ILE A 145 0.20 30.41 7.12
N GLU A 146 -0.06 29.55 6.15
CA GLU A 146 -1.33 28.84 6.04
C GLU A 146 -1.07 27.34 5.93
N VAL A 147 -1.94 26.54 6.53
CA VAL A 147 -1.87 25.08 6.46
C VAL A 147 -3.07 24.58 5.68
N ILE A 148 -2.86 23.62 4.78
CA ILE A 148 -3.92 22.97 4.00
C ILE A 148 -3.73 21.44 4.09
N SER A 149 -4.76 20.75 4.52
CA SER A 149 -4.82 19.28 4.43
C SER A 149 -5.20 18.88 3.01
N ASN A 150 -4.36 18.10 2.34
CA ASN A 150 -4.62 17.56 1.01
C ASN A 150 -4.27 16.08 0.96
N PRO A 151 -5.04 15.22 1.60
CA PRO A 151 -4.75 13.79 1.65
C PRO A 151 -4.74 13.18 0.25
N GLU A 152 -3.92 12.15 0.07
CA GLU A 152 -3.84 11.37 -1.16
C GLU A 152 -4.79 10.15 -1.13
N PHE A 153 -5.14 9.63 -2.31
CA PHE A 153 -5.96 8.42 -2.48
C PHE A 153 -5.34 7.48 -3.51
N LEU A 154 -3.99 7.45 -3.55
CA LEU A 154 -3.22 6.69 -4.51
C LEU A 154 -3.25 5.19 -4.18
N ARG A 155 -3.17 4.37 -5.23
CA ARG A 155 -2.94 2.94 -5.11
C ARG A 155 -1.57 2.62 -5.69
N GLU A 156 -0.70 2.00 -4.89
CA GLU A 156 0.60 1.53 -5.38
C GLU A 156 0.43 0.65 -6.63
N GLY A 157 1.37 0.74 -7.60
CA GLY A 157 1.29 0.05 -8.89
C GLY A 157 0.38 0.70 -9.95
N VAL A 158 -0.46 1.67 -9.56
CA VAL A 158 -1.29 2.50 -10.46
C VAL A 158 -1.36 3.96 -9.99
N ALA A 159 -0.42 4.39 -9.16
CA ALA A 159 -0.42 5.71 -8.52
C ALA A 159 -0.20 6.84 -9.53
N LEU A 160 0.57 6.61 -10.58
CA LEU A 160 0.70 7.57 -11.68
C LEU A 160 -0.66 7.84 -12.34
N HIS A 161 -1.39 6.78 -12.69
CA HIS A 161 -2.73 6.90 -13.26
C HIS A 161 -3.69 7.61 -12.31
N ASP A 162 -3.74 7.19 -11.02
CA ASP A 162 -4.63 7.78 -10.01
C ASP A 162 -4.31 9.25 -9.74
N SER A 163 -3.03 9.65 -9.84
CA SER A 163 -2.59 11.04 -9.67
C SER A 163 -3.00 11.94 -10.84
N LEU A 164 -2.95 11.42 -12.07
CA LEU A 164 -3.33 12.16 -13.27
C LEU A 164 -4.84 12.14 -13.52
N ASN A 165 -5.58 11.20 -12.94
CA ASN A 165 -7.03 11.03 -13.08
C ASN A 165 -7.72 10.92 -11.71
N PRO A 166 -7.58 11.90 -10.82
CA PRO A 166 -8.12 11.82 -9.47
C PRO A 166 -9.64 11.91 -9.49
N SER A 167 -10.32 10.95 -8.90
CA SER A 167 -11.80 10.98 -8.76
C SER A 167 -12.27 12.17 -7.92
N ARG A 168 -11.43 12.64 -7.02
CA ARG A 168 -11.65 13.81 -6.16
C ARG A 168 -10.34 14.37 -5.62
N THR A 169 -10.34 15.67 -5.37
CA THR A 169 -9.28 16.37 -4.62
C THR A 169 -9.89 16.99 -3.35
N VAL A 170 -9.46 16.49 -2.19
CA VAL A 170 -9.92 16.98 -0.89
C VAL A 170 -8.97 18.04 -0.40
N LEU A 171 -9.50 19.22 -0.01
CA LEU A 171 -8.75 20.33 0.55
C LEU A 171 -9.38 20.79 1.84
N GLY A 172 -8.68 20.58 2.96
CA GLY A 172 -9.07 21.01 4.29
C GLY A 172 -8.29 22.25 4.70
N GLY A 173 -8.99 23.34 5.04
CA GLY A 173 -8.32 24.57 5.44
C GLY A 173 -9.29 25.64 5.93
N GLU A 174 -8.74 26.74 6.48
CA GLU A 174 -9.52 27.86 7.03
C GLU A 174 -9.44 29.11 6.12
N ASN A 175 -8.37 29.22 5.32
CA ASN A 175 -8.13 30.36 4.45
C ASN A 175 -8.52 30.05 3.00
N SER A 176 -9.58 30.68 2.50
CA SER A 176 -10.10 30.47 1.15
C SER A 176 -9.09 30.85 0.05
N ALA A 177 -8.29 31.90 0.26
CA ALA A 177 -7.28 32.30 -0.73
C ALA A 177 -6.16 31.27 -0.85
N ALA A 178 -5.70 30.70 0.28
CA ALA A 178 -4.72 29.62 0.30
C ALA A 178 -5.29 28.33 -0.37
N ILE A 179 -6.56 28.00 -0.12
CA ILE A 179 -7.23 26.87 -0.77
C ILE A 179 -7.28 27.08 -2.29
N GLU A 180 -7.71 28.26 -2.76
CA GLU A 180 -7.75 28.55 -4.21
C GLU A 180 -6.36 28.47 -4.83
N LYS A 181 -5.31 28.87 -4.11
CA LYS A 181 -3.93 28.76 -4.61
C LYS A 181 -3.48 27.30 -4.71
N VAL A 182 -3.84 26.45 -3.73
CA VAL A 182 -3.57 25.00 -3.81
C VAL A 182 -4.37 24.34 -4.94
N LYS A 183 -5.61 24.76 -5.20
CA LYS A 183 -6.39 24.27 -6.37
C LYS A 183 -5.68 24.52 -7.69
N GLN A 184 -4.98 25.64 -7.82
CA GLN A 184 -4.22 25.96 -9.05
C GLN A 184 -3.11 24.94 -9.36
N LEU A 185 -2.62 24.17 -8.35
CA LEU A 185 -1.66 23.09 -8.58
C LEU A 185 -2.23 21.98 -9.47
N TYR A 186 -3.54 21.80 -9.42
CA TYR A 186 -4.28 20.74 -10.10
C TYR A 186 -5.20 21.27 -11.20
N ALA A 187 -5.03 22.53 -11.63
CA ALA A 187 -5.95 23.21 -12.55
C ALA A 187 -6.10 22.53 -13.93
N THR A 188 -5.11 21.75 -14.36
CA THR A 188 -5.13 20.99 -15.61
C THR A 188 -5.76 19.60 -15.48
N LEU A 189 -6.08 19.17 -14.25
CA LEU A 189 -6.72 17.87 -13.99
C LEU A 189 -8.24 18.02 -13.95
N GLU A 190 -8.92 17.04 -14.52
CA GLU A 190 -10.36 16.89 -14.37
C GLU A 190 -10.64 16.20 -13.03
N THR A 191 -11.09 16.97 -12.03
CA THR A 191 -11.33 16.47 -10.67
C THR A 191 -12.47 17.21 -9.99
N THR A 192 -13.16 16.54 -9.07
CA THR A 192 -14.13 17.17 -8.17
C THR A 192 -13.42 17.67 -6.92
N TYR A 193 -13.47 18.97 -6.64
CA TYR A 193 -12.93 19.53 -5.42
C TYR A 193 -13.93 19.41 -4.26
N PHE A 194 -13.47 18.82 -3.15
CA PHE A 194 -14.21 18.80 -1.89
C PHE A 194 -13.48 19.67 -0.85
N ILE A 195 -14.08 20.83 -0.54
CA ILE A 195 -13.49 21.81 0.39
C ILE A 195 -14.14 21.65 1.76
N CYS A 196 -13.35 21.57 2.82
CA CYS A 196 -13.83 21.37 4.18
C CYS A 196 -12.83 21.90 5.22
N ASN A 197 -13.09 21.68 6.54
CA ASN A 197 -12.10 21.95 7.58
C ASN A 197 -11.03 20.84 7.65
N TYR A 198 -9.99 21.07 8.46
CA TYR A 198 -8.87 20.14 8.61
C TYR A 198 -9.32 18.74 9.04
N GLU A 199 -10.11 18.69 10.11
CA GLU A 199 -10.55 17.44 10.74
C GLU A 199 -11.40 16.60 9.79
N THR A 200 -12.23 17.23 8.97
CA THR A 200 -13.03 16.53 7.96
C THR A 200 -12.14 15.96 6.85
N ALA A 201 -11.17 16.73 6.36
CA ALA A 201 -10.24 16.24 5.32
C ALA A 201 -9.41 15.03 5.81
N GLU A 202 -8.87 15.11 7.02
CA GLU A 202 -8.13 14.02 7.66
C GLU A 202 -9.03 12.80 7.88
N MET A 203 -10.24 12.97 8.40
CA MET A 203 -11.20 11.89 8.62
C MET A 203 -11.62 11.21 7.31
N ILE A 204 -11.81 11.95 6.21
CA ILE A 204 -12.18 11.39 4.90
C ILE A 204 -11.14 10.36 4.45
N LYS A 205 -9.85 10.62 4.64
CA LYS A 205 -8.79 9.66 4.28
C LYS A 205 -8.93 8.36 5.05
N TYR A 206 -8.98 8.44 6.38
CA TYR A 206 -9.09 7.26 7.24
C TYR A 206 -10.40 6.50 7.04
N ALA A 207 -11.53 7.21 6.97
CA ALA A 207 -12.83 6.59 6.76
C ALA A 207 -12.91 5.87 5.39
N SER A 208 -12.31 6.45 4.35
CA SER A 208 -12.22 5.81 3.04
C SER A 208 -11.44 4.49 3.10
N ASN A 209 -10.25 4.51 3.71
CA ASN A 209 -9.43 3.30 3.83
C ASN A 209 -10.08 2.25 4.76
N GLY A 210 -10.69 2.68 5.86
CA GLY A 210 -11.45 1.80 6.76
C GLY A 210 -12.65 1.14 6.06
N PHE A 211 -13.36 1.88 5.18
CA PHE A 211 -14.47 1.31 4.41
C PHE A 211 -14.00 0.33 3.33
N LEU A 212 -12.90 0.62 2.63
CA LEU A 212 -12.32 -0.31 1.66
C LEU A 212 -11.83 -1.60 2.34
N ALA A 213 -11.19 -1.50 3.50
CA ALA A 213 -10.81 -2.64 4.33
C ALA A 213 -12.05 -3.44 4.79
N THR A 214 -13.15 -2.74 5.13
CA THR A 214 -14.43 -3.38 5.48
C THR A 214 -14.99 -4.22 4.35
N LYS A 215 -14.97 -3.74 3.11
CA LYS A 215 -15.44 -4.49 1.94
C LYS A 215 -14.64 -5.79 1.75
N ILE A 216 -13.31 -5.73 1.90
CA ILE A 216 -12.43 -6.91 1.78
C ILE A 216 -12.68 -7.90 2.92
N SER A 217 -12.75 -7.43 4.17
CA SER A 217 -13.03 -8.32 5.31
C SER A 217 -14.44 -8.91 5.21
N PHE A 218 -15.44 -8.13 4.79
CA PHE A 218 -16.79 -8.62 4.59
C PHE A 218 -16.84 -9.77 3.58
N ILE A 219 -16.26 -9.60 2.38
CA ILE A 219 -16.28 -10.67 1.37
C ILE A 219 -15.46 -11.88 1.81
N ASN A 220 -14.40 -11.71 2.60
CA ASN A 220 -13.64 -12.80 3.17
C ASN A 220 -14.45 -13.57 4.23
N GLU A 221 -15.22 -12.88 5.06
CA GLU A 221 -16.14 -13.52 6.02
C GLU A 221 -17.23 -14.33 5.30
N ILE A 222 -17.84 -13.74 4.26
CA ILE A 222 -18.82 -14.44 3.42
C ILE A 222 -18.18 -15.64 2.72
N ALA A 223 -16.92 -15.54 2.28
CA ALA A 223 -16.20 -16.66 1.70
C ALA A 223 -16.05 -17.85 2.67
N ARG A 224 -15.82 -17.60 3.96
CA ARG A 224 -15.75 -18.66 4.97
C ARG A 224 -17.08 -19.45 5.08
N LEU A 225 -18.22 -18.77 4.93
CA LEU A 225 -19.52 -19.41 4.89
C LEU A 225 -19.78 -20.09 3.55
N ALA A 226 -19.48 -19.41 2.44
CA ALA A 226 -19.63 -19.91 1.08
C ALA A 226 -18.90 -21.24 0.88
N ASP A 227 -17.70 -21.38 1.45
CA ASP A 227 -16.90 -22.59 1.42
C ASP A 227 -17.61 -23.80 2.08
N LYS A 228 -18.41 -23.56 3.14
CA LYS A 228 -19.16 -24.61 3.85
C LYS A 228 -20.45 -25.00 3.15
N VAL A 229 -21.08 -24.08 2.42
CA VAL A 229 -22.36 -24.33 1.76
C VAL A 229 -22.23 -24.62 0.26
N GLY A 230 -21.00 -24.66 -0.27
CA GLY A 230 -20.72 -24.96 -1.67
C GLY A 230 -21.00 -23.80 -2.65
N ALA A 231 -21.11 -22.56 -2.15
CA ALA A 231 -21.30 -21.39 -3.01
C ALA A 231 -19.94 -20.90 -3.58
N ASP A 232 -19.95 -20.45 -4.85
CA ASP A 232 -18.75 -19.81 -5.43
C ASP A 232 -18.71 -18.33 -5.06
N ILE A 233 -17.71 -17.95 -4.29
CA ILE A 233 -17.56 -16.56 -3.80
C ILE A 233 -17.37 -15.54 -4.93
N ILE A 234 -16.77 -15.94 -6.05
CA ILE A 234 -16.62 -15.05 -7.22
C ILE A 234 -17.98 -14.74 -7.83
N GLY A 235 -18.86 -15.76 -7.93
CA GLY A 235 -20.25 -15.57 -8.34
C GLY A 235 -21.01 -14.66 -7.39
N VAL A 236 -20.87 -14.86 -6.08
CA VAL A 236 -21.48 -14.02 -5.03
C VAL A 236 -21.01 -12.57 -5.16
N ALA A 237 -19.69 -12.33 -5.20
CA ALA A 237 -19.11 -11.00 -5.32
C ALA A 237 -19.54 -10.29 -6.61
N ARG A 238 -19.57 -11.01 -7.73
CA ARG A 238 -20.05 -10.49 -9.03
C ARG A 238 -21.52 -10.12 -8.96
N GLY A 239 -22.38 -11.01 -8.43
CA GLY A 239 -23.82 -10.76 -8.30
C GLY A 239 -24.12 -9.54 -7.42
N MET A 240 -23.47 -9.43 -6.28
CA MET A 240 -23.56 -8.25 -5.40
C MET A 240 -23.08 -6.97 -6.09
N GLY A 241 -21.95 -7.05 -6.78
CA GLY A 241 -21.30 -5.90 -7.43
C GLY A 241 -22.06 -5.31 -8.61
N LEU A 242 -23.08 -6.02 -9.15
CA LEU A 242 -24.01 -5.48 -10.17
C LEU A 242 -24.92 -4.37 -9.62
N ASP A 243 -25.14 -4.33 -8.30
CA ASP A 243 -25.85 -3.21 -7.67
C ASP A 243 -24.90 -2.01 -7.56
N PRO A 244 -25.19 -0.85 -8.21
CA PRO A 244 -24.32 0.33 -8.18
C PRO A 244 -24.13 0.89 -6.77
N ARG A 245 -25.03 0.62 -5.84
CA ARG A 245 -24.91 1.02 -4.42
C ARG A 245 -23.81 0.24 -3.70
N ILE A 246 -23.49 -0.98 -4.17
CA ILE A 246 -22.45 -1.86 -3.61
C ILE A 246 -21.14 -1.67 -4.36
N SER A 247 -21.15 -1.65 -5.69
CA SER A 247 -19.98 -1.59 -6.57
C SER A 247 -19.11 -2.86 -6.50
N PRO A 248 -18.54 -3.34 -7.62
CA PRO A 248 -17.71 -4.55 -7.65
C PRO A 248 -16.31 -4.36 -7.01
N HIS A 249 -15.87 -3.11 -6.84
CA HIS A 249 -14.52 -2.85 -6.35
C HIS A 249 -14.34 -3.26 -4.88
N HIS A 250 -13.19 -3.87 -4.55
CA HIS A 250 -12.81 -4.36 -3.21
C HIS A 250 -13.69 -5.52 -2.68
N LEU A 251 -14.40 -6.25 -3.57
CA LEU A 251 -15.09 -7.50 -3.26
C LEU A 251 -14.28 -8.73 -3.72
N TYR A 252 -12.97 -8.69 -3.57
CA TYR A 252 -12.07 -9.78 -3.97
C TYR A 252 -11.72 -10.62 -2.74
N ALA A 253 -12.39 -11.79 -2.62
CA ALA A 253 -12.09 -12.72 -1.55
C ALA A 253 -10.71 -13.38 -1.76
N GLY A 254 -9.93 -13.47 -0.69
CA GLY A 254 -8.59 -14.02 -0.71
C GLY A 254 -8.03 -14.25 0.69
N ILE A 255 -6.72 -14.20 0.81
CA ILE A 255 -5.98 -14.42 2.06
C ILE A 255 -5.83 -13.15 2.94
N GLY A 256 -6.64 -12.16 2.71
CA GLY A 256 -6.62 -10.88 3.44
C GLY A 256 -5.93 -9.76 2.68
N TYR A 257 -5.98 -8.57 3.28
CA TYR A 257 -5.29 -7.38 2.81
C TYR A 257 -4.00 -7.12 3.59
N GLY A 258 -3.06 -6.44 2.95
CA GLY A 258 -1.80 -5.98 3.50
C GLY A 258 -1.44 -4.60 2.95
N GLY A 259 -0.15 -4.36 2.79
CA GLY A 259 0.40 -3.09 2.32
C GLY A 259 0.54 -2.06 3.43
N SER A 260 1.13 -0.93 3.07
CA SER A 260 1.51 0.13 3.99
C SER A 260 0.34 0.98 4.51
N CYS A 261 -0.87 0.85 3.92
CA CYS A 261 -1.98 1.78 4.17
C CYS A 261 -3.09 1.17 5.03
N PHE A 262 -3.79 0.12 4.55
CA PHE A 262 -5.00 -0.38 5.22
C PHE A 262 -4.77 -0.85 6.66
N PRO A 263 -3.76 -1.70 6.96
CA PRO A 263 -3.54 -2.12 8.34
C PRO A 263 -3.28 -0.95 9.28
N LYS A 264 -2.37 -0.06 8.89
CA LYS A 264 -1.99 1.12 9.65
C LYS A 264 -3.18 2.07 9.90
N ASP A 265 -3.98 2.36 8.87
CA ASP A 265 -5.05 3.34 8.96
C ASP A 265 -6.25 2.82 9.75
N VAL A 266 -6.52 1.51 9.70
CA VAL A 266 -7.51 0.86 10.57
C VAL A 266 -7.05 0.90 12.02
N ASP A 267 -5.78 0.61 12.31
CA ASP A 267 -5.21 0.66 13.66
C ASP A 267 -5.25 2.08 14.23
N GLU A 268 -4.91 3.10 13.42
CA GLU A 268 -5.00 4.51 13.84
C GLU A 268 -6.44 4.93 14.17
N LEU A 269 -7.44 4.55 13.35
CA LEU A 269 -8.84 4.83 13.66
C LEU A 269 -9.28 4.18 14.97
N LEU A 270 -8.88 2.95 15.23
CA LEU A 270 -9.18 2.25 16.47
C LEU A 270 -8.49 2.91 17.66
N HIS A 271 -7.24 3.35 17.51
CA HIS A 271 -6.49 4.07 18.53
C HIS A 271 -7.12 5.43 18.85
N LEU A 272 -7.46 6.22 17.81
CA LEU A 272 -8.15 7.50 17.97
C LEU A 272 -9.49 7.33 18.66
N ALA A 273 -10.27 6.32 18.27
CA ALA A 273 -11.56 6.03 18.89
C ALA A 273 -11.40 5.72 20.39
N GLN A 274 -10.39 4.95 20.78
CA GLN A 274 -10.09 4.67 22.18
C GLN A 274 -9.72 5.95 22.95
N GLN A 275 -8.90 6.83 22.38
CA GLN A 275 -8.54 8.12 22.99
C GLN A 275 -9.74 9.05 23.17
N LYS A 276 -10.77 8.92 22.33
CA LYS A 276 -11.98 9.76 22.34
C LYS A 276 -13.19 9.08 22.98
N ASP A 277 -12.99 7.95 23.65
CA ASP A 277 -14.05 7.13 24.25
C ASP A 277 -15.17 6.78 23.25
N ALA A 278 -14.81 6.56 21.99
CA ALA A 278 -15.72 6.14 20.94
C ALA A 278 -15.54 4.65 20.62
N ASN A 279 -16.63 3.95 20.28
CA ASN A 279 -16.58 2.53 19.95
C ASN A 279 -16.77 2.29 18.45
N LEU A 280 -15.71 1.86 17.76
CA LEU A 280 -15.75 1.46 16.34
C LEU A 280 -15.85 -0.08 16.22
N SER A 281 -17.00 -0.65 16.63
CA SER A 281 -17.21 -2.11 16.68
C SER A 281 -17.05 -2.77 15.31
N ILE A 282 -17.51 -2.15 14.23
CA ILE A 282 -17.35 -2.68 12.87
C ILE A 282 -15.86 -2.81 12.52
N LEU A 283 -15.07 -1.76 12.71
CA LEU A 283 -13.65 -1.80 12.36
C LEU A 283 -12.83 -2.77 13.23
N LYS A 284 -13.23 -2.98 14.50
CA LYS A 284 -12.65 -4.04 15.33
C LYS A 284 -12.85 -5.43 14.70
N GLN A 285 -14.07 -5.69 14.20
CA GLN A 285 -14.35 -6.96 13.52
C GLN A 285 -13.67 -7.06 12.16
N VAL A 286 -13.58 -5.98 11.41
CA VAL A 286 -12.83 -5.91 10.14
C VAL A 286 -11.37 -6.33 10.34
N LYS A 287 -10.70 -5.75 11.37
CA LYS A 287 -9.35 -6.13 11.74
C LYS A 287 -9.26 -7.60 12.15
N HIS A 288 -10.15 -8.06 13.03
CA HIS A 288 -10.17 -9.44 13.50
C HIS A 288 -10.32 -10.46 12.36
N ILE A 289 -11.23 -10.20 11.42
CA ILE A 289 -11.43 -11.04 10.23
C ILE A 289 -10.14 -11.10 9.40
N ASN A 290 -9.51 -9.95 9.14
CA ASN A 290 -8.26 -9.89 8.38
C ASN A 290 -7.12 -10.64 9.10
N ASP A 291 -6.97 -10.44 10.39
CA ASP A 291 -5.92 -11.08 11.19
C ASP A 291 -6.07 -12.62 11.24
N THR A 292 -7.30 -13.12 11.21
CA THR A 292 -7.61 -14.57 11.26
C THR A 292 -7.75 -15.20 9.87
N GLN A 293 -7.71 -14.43 8.78
CA GLN A 293 -7.94 -14.95 7.42
C GLN A 293 -6.86 -15.92 6.97
N ILE A 294 -5.62 -15.64 7.31
CA ILE A 294 -4.48 -16.51 6.98
C ILE A 294 -4.58 -17.83 7.72
N ASP A 295 -4.90 -17.80 9.00
CA ASP A 295 -5.03 -19.02 9.81
C ASP A 295 -6.18 -19.91 9.29
N TRP A 296 -7.30 -19.30 8.85
CA TRP A 296 -8.37 -20.02 8.19
C TRP A 296 -7.90 -20.69 6.87
N PHE A 297 -7.10 -19.98 6.05
CA PHE A 297 -6.58 -20.54 4.81
C PHE A 297 -5.56 -21.66 5.07
N ILE A 298 -4.70 -21.52 6.07
CA ILE A 298 -3.78 -22.59 6.49
C ILE A 298 -4.57 -23.84 6.97
N GLN A 299 -5.64 -23.68 7.76
CA GLN A 299 -6.51 -24.80 8.15
C GLN A 299 -7.11 -25.50 6.92
N LYS A 300 -7.47 -24.75 5.89
CA LYS A 300 -7.97 -25.31 4.63
C LYS A 300 -6.87 -26.16 3.94
N ILE A 301 -5.63 -25.72 3.95
CA ILE A 301 -4.48 -26.49 3.43
C ILE A 301 -4.30 -27.78 4.30
N GLU A 302 -4.31 -27.65 5.62
CA GLU A 302 -4.14 -28.78 6.55
C GLU A 302 -5.26 -29.81 6.42
N SER A 303 -6.47 -29.43 5.99
CA SER A 303 -7.55 -30.38 5.70
C SER A 303 -7.28 -31.29 4.50
N GLN A 304 -6.32 -30.92 3.64
CA GLN A 304 -5.94 -31.67 2.44
C GLN A 304 -4.64 -32.47 2.65
N MET A 305 -3.72 -31.96 3.45
CA MET A 305 -2.43 -32.61 3.69
C MET A 305 -1.77 -32.17 5.00
N ASN A 306 -0.97 -33.06 5.57
CA ASN A 306 -0.08 -32.71 6.67
C ASN A 306 1.07 -31.83 6.16
N LEU A 307 1.35 -30.70 6.83
CA LEU A 307 2.37 -29.74 6.43
C LEU A 307 3.79 -30.14 6.88
N GLY A 308 3.92 -30.90 7.95
CA GLY A 308 5.24 -31.32 8.48
C GLY A 308 6.07 -32.08 7.43
N GLY A 309 7.33 -31.66 7.23
CA GLY A 309 8.26 -32.26 6.28
C GLY A 309 7.93 -32.01 4.80
N LYS A 310 6.99 -31.12 4.47
CA LYS A 310 6.63 -30.81 3.09
C LYS A 310 7.54 -29.75 2.50
N ARG A 311 7.74 -29.80 1.18
CA ARG A 311 8.36 -28.74 0.36
C ARG A 311 7.28 -27.99 -0.37
N VAL A 312 7.33 -26.66 -0.31
CA VAL A 312 6.27 -25.76 -0.80
C VAL A 312 6.85 -24.73 -1.76
N LEU A 313 6.16 -24.48 -2.88
CA LEU A 313 6.43 -23.33 -3.74
C LEU A 313 5.42 -22.24 -3.44
N VAL A 314 5.89 -21.04 -3.08
CA VAL A 314 5.06 -19.83 -2.89
C VAL A 314 5.28 -18.90 -4.07
N LEU A 315 4.20 -18.54 -4.75
CA LEU A 315 4.18 -17.62 -5.88
C LEU A 315 3.70 -16.25 -5.42
N GLY A 316 4.64 -15.31 -5.34
CA GLY A 316 4.41 -13.93 -4.92
C GLY A 316 4.57 -13.70 -3.41
N VAL A 317 5.26 -12.62 -3.04
CA VAL A 317 5.46 -12.17 -1.65
C VAL A 317 5.18 -10.69 -1.45
N THR A 318 4.92 -9.94 -2.51
CA THR A 318 4.40 -8.59 -2.41
C THR A 318 2.94 -8.60 -1.95
N PHE A 319 2.46 -7.51 -1.33
CA PHE A 319 1.07 -7.49 -0.86
C PHE A 319 0.04 -7.49 -1.99
N LYS A 320 0.45 -7.05 -3.18
CA LYS A 320 -0.29 -7.11 -4.44
C LYS A 320 0.67 -7.08 -5.64
N GLU A 321 0.11 -7.23 -6.85
CA GLU A 321 0.83 -7.08 -8.12
C GLU A 321 1.29 -5.63 -8.39
N ASP A 322 2.23 -5.48 -9.33
CA ASP A 322 2.75 -4.21 -9.87
C ASP A 322 3.42 -3.29 -8.84
N THR A 323 3.92 -3.85 -7.74
CA THR A 323 4.72 -3.17 -6.71
C THR A 323 5.74 -4.12 -6.09
N ASP A 324 6.81 -3.58 -5.54
CA ASP A 324 7.79 -4.30 -4.74
C ASP A 324 7.51 -4.23 -3.21
N ASP A 325 6.39 -3.64 -2.81
CA ASP A 325 6.04 -3.50 -1.39
C ASP A 325 5.60 -4.83 -0.77
N GLN A 326 6.36 -5.28 0.20
CA GLN A 326 6.12 -6.50 0.97
C GLN A 326 5.57 -6.24 2.38
N ARG A 327 5.38 -4.98 2.77
CA ARG A 327 4.92 -4.63 4.11
C ARG A 327 3.52 -5.19 4.37
N GLU A 328 3.36 -5.87 5.52
CA GLU A 328 2.11 -6.53 5.90
C GLU A 328 1.57 -7.50 4.84
N SER A 329 2.46 -8.03 3.97
CA SER A 329 2.05 -8.96 2.91
C SER A 329 1.45 -10.25 3.49
N PRO A 330 0.24 -10.63 3.05
CA PRO A 330 -0.32 -11.93 3.39
C PRO A 330 0.56 -13.10 2.95
N GLY A 331 1.32 -12.96 1.84
CA GLY A 331 2.26 -13.99 1.37
C GLY A 331 3.40 -14.23 2.35
N ILE A 332 4.01 -13.16 2.90
CA ILE A 332 5.04 -13.28 3.94
C ILE A 332 4.46 -13.94 5.20
N ARG A 333 3.30 -13.49 5.66
CA ARG A 333 2.65 -14.07 6.85
C ARG A 333 2.28 -15.54 6.68
N ILE A 334 1.91 -15.99 5.48
CA ILE A 334 1.72 -17.41 5.16
C ILE A 334 3.04 -18.17 5.26
N ILE A 335 4.14 -17.66 4.70
CA ILE A 335 5.46 -18.28 4.79
C ILE A 335 5.84 -18.47 6.26
N GLU A 336 5.70 -17.46 7.09
CA GLU A 336 5.97 -17.53 8.53
C GLU A 336 5.11 -18.59 9.23
N ARG A 337 3.80 -18.70 8.90
CA ARG A 337 2.93 -19.76 9.45
C ARG A 337 3.35 -21.17 9.01
N LEU A 338 3.72 -21.35 7.73
CA LEU A 338 4.20 -22.63 7.22
C LEU A 338 5.49 -23.06 7.89
N LEU A 339 6.40 -22.15 8.17
CA LEU A 339 7.65 -22.43 8.90
C LEU A 339 7.37 -22.91 10.33
N VAL A 340 6.43 -22.27 11.04
CA VAL A 340 5.97 -22.69 12.37
C VAL A 340 5.31 -24.07 12.32
N LYS A 341 4.60 -24.44 11.25
CA LYS A 341 3.96 -25.73 11.03
C LYS A 341 4.93 -26.85 10.62
N GLY A 342 6.23 -26.57 10.56
CA GLY A 342 7.26 -27.59 10.31
C GLY A 342 7.45 -27.96 8.85
N VAL A 343 7.10 -27.08 7.91
CA VAL A 343 7.44 -27.25 6.49
C VAL A 343 8.96 -27.34 6.35
N GLU A 344 9.44 -28.32 5.57
CA GLU A 344 10.86 -28.63 5.40
C GLU A 344 11.58 -27.56 4.57
N GLU A 345 10.99 -27.17 3.43
CA GLU A 345 11.55 -26.18 2.50
C GLU A 345 10.44 -25.32 1.90
N ILE A 346 10.68 -24.02 1.83
CA ILE A 346 9.81 -23.08 1.11
C ILE A 346 10.63 -22.46 -0.01
N ARG A 347 10.21 -22.67 -1.24
CA ARG A 347 10.71 -21.93 -2.39
C ARG A 347 9.80 -20.76 -2.66
N VAL A 348 10.40 -19.60 -2.86
CA VAL A 348 9.69 -18.36 -3.18
C VAL A 348 10.05 -17.93 -4.59
N MET A 349 9.04 -17.67 -5.39
CA MET A 349 9.20 -17.07 -6.71
C MET A 349 8.35 -15.80 -6.78
N ASP A 350 9.01 -14.67 -6.96
CA ASP A 350 8.39 -13.35 -7.07
C ASP A 350 9.17 -12.49 -8.08
N PRO A 351 8.52 -11.72 -8.96
CA PRO A 351 9.20 -10.91 -9.96
C PRO A 351 10.12 -9.84 -9.39
N THR A 352 9.88 -9.41 -8.16
CA THR A 352 10.58 -8.28 -7.51
C THR A 352 11.62 -8.73 -6.49
N VAL A 353 11.65 -10.05 -6.16
CA VAL A 353 12.53 -10.62 -5.13
C VAL A 353 13.42 -11.69 -5.76
N THR A 354 14.71 -11.41 -5.87
CA THR A 354 15.70 -12.31 -6.46
C THR A 354 16.69 -12.87 -5.44
N THR A 355 16.75 -12.30 -4.24
CA THR A 355 17.59 -12.78 -3.13
C THR A 355 16.85 -12.79 -1.81
N LEU A 356 17.32 -13.60 -0.85
CA LEU A 356 16.70 -13.72 0.46
C LEU A 356 16.80 -12.42 1.29
N GLU A 357 17.84 -11.63 1.06
CA GLU A 357 18.05 -10.34 1.73
C GLU A 357 17.01 -9.30 1.31
N GLN A 358 16.39 -9.45 0.15
CA GLN A 358 15.31 -8.59 -0.32
C GLN A 358 13.96 -8.92 0.32
N MET A 359 13.84 -10.07 1.00
CA MET A 359 12.60 -10.42 1.68
C MET A 359 12.39 -9.58 2.94
N TYR A 360 11.19 -9.01 3.03
CA TYR A 360 10.70 -8.40 4.26
C TYR A 360 10.17 -9.50 5.20
N TRP A 361 10.52 -9.41 6.48
CA TRP A 361 10.02 -10.33 7.52
C TRP A 361 9.23 -9.55 8.55
N THR A 362 8.18 -10.17 9.10
CA THR A 362 7.42 -9.53 10.17
C THR A 362 8.34 -9.26 11.38
N LYS A 363 8.20 -8.09 11.98
CA LYS A 363 9.03 -7.69 13.11
C LYS A 363 8.91 -8.70 14.25
N GLY A 364 10.05 -9.24 14.69
CA GLY A 364 10.12 -10.26 15.77
C GLY A 364 9.99 -11.70 15.27
N PHE A 365 9.91 -11.95 13.96
CA PHE A 365 9.97 -13.32 13.44
C PHE A 365 11.36 -13.93 13.67
N ASP A 366 11.37 -15.18 14.18
CA ASP A 366 12.61 -15.91 14.51
C ASP A 366 13.41 -16.30 13.26
N ASP A 367 14.70 -16.02 13.27
CA ASP A 367 15.61 -16.32 12.17
C ASP A 367 15.84 -17.82 11.93
N SER A 368 15.54 -18.69 12.92
CA SER A 368 15.77 -20.14 12.83
C SER A 368 15.02 -20.82 11.69
N GLY A 369 13.92 -20.22 11.22
CA GLY A 369 13.15 -20.70 10.08
C GLY A 369 13.62 -20.22 8.72
N LYS A 370 14.30 -19.09 8.66
CA LYS A 370 14.66 -18.42 7.39
C LYS A 370 15.59 -19.26 6.51
N GLN A 371 16.47 -20.06 7.09
CA GLN A 371 17.35 -20.99 6.35
C GLN A 371 16.60 -22.06 5.54
N ARG A 372 15.30 -22.28 5.83
CA ARG A 372 14.45 -23.19 5.07
C ARG A 372 13.77 -22.51 3.87
N VAL A 373 13.99 -21.20 3.69
CA VAL A 373 13.43 -20.44 2.59
C VAL A 373 14.50 -20.19 1.52
N LYS A 374 14.15 -20.48 0.29
CA LYS A 374 15.01 -20.28 -0.89
C LYS A 374 14.28 -19.42 -1.91
N ILE A 375 14.96 -18.42 -2.43
CA ILE A 375 14.45 -17.67 -3.59
C ILE A 375 14.84 -18.44 -4.85
N VAL A 376 13.88 -18.64 -5.74
CA VAL A 376 14.09 -19.32 -7.02
C VAL A 376 13.61 -18.45 -8.16
N THR A 377 14.44 -18.31 -9.18
CA THR A 377 14.13 -17.50 -10.38
C THR A 377 13.81 -18.37 -11.58
N GLU A 378 14.31 -19.62 -11.57
CA GLU A 378 14.13 -20.56 -12.67
C GLU A 378 12.86 -21.39 -12.49
N GLN A 379 11.90 -21.25 -13.42
CA GLN A 379 10.59 -21.90 -13.35
C GLN A 379 10.69 -23.43 -13.23
N ASP A 380 11.63 -24.06 -13.94
CA ASP A 380 11.79 -25.50 -13.93
C ASP A 380 12.31 -26.05 -12.59
N GLU A 381 13.16 -25.28 -11.91
CA GLU A 381 13.66 -25.61 -10.59
C GLU A 381 12.57 -25.41 -9.52
N ALA A 382 11.80 -24.34 -9.67
CA ALA A 382 10.78 -23.93 -8.69
C ALA A 382 9.81 -25.06 -8.35
N ALA A 383 9.25 -25.73 -9.37
CA ALA A 383 8.22 -26.75 -9.21
C ALA A 383 8.77 -28.16 -8.92
N THR A 384 10.06 -28.43 -9.21
CA THR A 384 10.58 -29.81 -9.12
C THR A 384 10.61 -30.32 -7.68
N GLY A 385 9.87 -31.42 -7.43
CA GLY A 385 9.86 -32.13 -6.14
C GLY A 385 9.13 -31.38 -5.00
N VAL A 386 8.38 -30.30 -5.24
CA VAL A 386 7.53 -29.69 -4.22
C VAL A 386 6.23 -30.48 -4.06
N HIS A 387 5.61 -30.40 -2.90
CA HIS A 387 4.35 -31.11 -2.59
C HIS A 387 3.11 -30.26 -2.86
N MET A 388 3.26 -28.96 -2.93
CA MET A 388 2.17 -28.04 -3.27
C MET A 388 2.70 -26.70 -3.78
N VAL A 389 1.85 -25.99 -4.50
CA VAL A 389 2.06 -24.60 -4.92
C VAL A 389 1.03 -23.70 -4.23
N LEU A 390 1.47 -22.59 -3.69
CA LEU A 390 0.62 -21.54 -3.10
C LEU A 390 0.72 -20.27 -3.95
N LEU A 391 -0.40 -19.77 -4.45
CA LEU A 391 -0.45 -18.46 -5.09
C LEU A 391 -0.92 -17.42 -4.06
N THR A 392 -0.03 -16.48 -3.72
CA THR A 392 -0.26 -15.48 -2.67
C THR A 392 -0.31 -14.05 -3.20
N THR A 393 0.33 -13.77 -4.34
CA THR A 393 0.20 -12.51 -5.08
C THR A 393 -0.16 -12.78 -6.53
N PRO A 394 -1.19 -12.11 -7.10
CA PRO A 394 -1.70 -12.46 -8.44
C PRO A 394 -0.92 -11.74 -9.56
N TRP A 395 0.39 -11.96 -9.64
CA TRP A 395 1.21 -11.42 -10.71
C TRP A 395 0.75 -11.92 -12.09
N PRO A 396 0.58 -11.04 -13.10
CA PRO A 396 0.07 -11.43 -14.42
C PRO A 396 0.83 -12.57 -15.09
N GLN A 397 2.16 -12.61 -14.94
CA GLN A 397 2.97 -13.67 -15.54
C GLN A 397 2.70 -15.08 -15.01
N PHE A 398 2.12 -15.21 -13.80
CA PHE A 398 1.81 -16.54 -13.26
C PHE A 398 0.72 -17.27 -14.05
N THR A 399 -0.13 -16.56 -14.78
CA THR A 399 -1.10 -17.20 -15.69
C THR A 399 -0.44 -17.97 -16.81
N ASN A 400 0.74 -17.54 -17.25
CA ASN A 400 1.46 -18.12 -18.40
C ASN A 400 2.51 -19.16 -17.99
N TYR A 401 2.54 -19.57 -16.74
CA TYR A 401 3.48 -20.59 -16.28
C TYR A 401 3.16 -21.97 -16.88
N PRO A 402 4.15 -22.87 -17.00
CA PRO A 402 3.97 -24.16 -17.66
C PRO A 402 3.24 -25.16 -16.75
N TRP A 403 2.02 -24.84 -16.33
CA TRP A 403 1.23 -25.56 -15.33
C TRP A 403 1.11 -27.06 -15.60
N LYS A 404 0.88 -27.45 -16.86
CA LYS A 404 0.82 -28.86 -17.26
C LYS A 404 2.15 -29.58 -17.07
N LYS A 405 3.28 -28.90 -17.40
CA LYS A 405 4.62 -29.45 -17.19
C LYS A 405 4.94 -29.58 -15.71
N TRP A 406 4.53 -28.58 -14.91
CA TRP A 406 4.76 -28.56 -13.47
C TRP A 406 3.99 -29.65 -12.74
N ALA A 407 2.75 -29.94 -13.14
CA ALA A 407 1.96 -31.02 -12.55
C ALA A 407 2.65 -32.40 -12.60
N ASN A 408 3.55 -32.59 -13.59
CA ASN A 408 4.35 -33.82 -13.72
C ASN A 408 5.70 -33.77 -12.98
N LYS A 409 6.08 -32.62 -12.39
CA LYS A 409 7.35 -32.42 -11.69
C LYS A 409 7.20 -32.35 -10.16
N VAL A 410 5.99 -32.05 -9.71
CA VAL A 410 5.68 -31.96 -8.28
C VAL A 410 5.44 -33.36 -7.69
N GLU A 411 5.68 -33.53 -6.40
CA GLU A 411 5.39 -34.77 -5.67
C GLU A 411 3.87 -35.00 -5.50
N SER A 412 3.13 -33.91 -5.36
CA SER A 412 1.66 -33.92 -5.28
C SER A 412 1.13 -32.67 -6.00
N ALA A 413 0.26 -32.86 -6.97
CA ALA A 413 -0.22 -31.76 -7.82
C ALA A 413 -1.32 -30.94 -7.14
N TYR A 414 -1.04 -30.42 -5.95
CA TYR A 414 -1.94 -29.49 -5.23
C TYR A 414 -1.55 -28.04 -5.50
N ILE A 415 -2.54 -27.23 -5.89
CA ILE A 415 -2.41 -25.78 -5.97
C ILE A 415 -3.44 -25.11 -5.09
N PHE A 416 -2.98 -24.29 -4.16
CA PHE A 416 -3.81 -23.47 -3.30
C PHE A 416 -3.73 -22.02 -3.77
N ASP A 417 -4.82 -21.54 -4.32
CA ASP A 417 -4.92 -20.19 -4.88
C ASP A 417 -5.55 -19.23 -3.85
N GLY A 418 -4.70 -18.53 -3.13
CA GLY A 418 -5.11 -17.57 -2.11
C GLY A 418 -5.70 -16.28 -2.66
N ARG A 419 -5.74 -16.10 -3.98
CA ARG A 419 -6.26 -14.91 -4.65
C ARG A 419 -7.40 -15.19 -5.61
N ASN A 420 -7.77 -16.46 -5.81
CA ASN A 420 -8.77 -16.88 -6.81
C ASN A 420 -8.43 -16.39 -8.23
N TYR A 421 -7.15 -16.31 -8.54
CA TYR A 421 -6.63 -15.67 -9.75
C TYR A 421 -6.60 -16.62 -10.94
N LEU A 422 -6.25 -17.87 -10.70
CA LEU A 422 -6.15 -18.87 -11.76
C LEU A 422 -7.53 -19.46 -12.12
N ASN A 423 -7.65 -19.90 -13.36
CA ASN A 423 -8.87 -20.57 -13.81
C ASN A 423 -8.95 -22.02 -13.26
N PRO A 424 -9.93 -22.37 -12.41
CA PRO A 424 -10.02 -23.68 -11.79
C PRO A 424 -10.17 -24.83 -12.79
N GLN A 425 -10.92 -24.63 -13.91
CA GLN A 425 -11.14 -25.65 -14.92
C GLN A 425 -9.86 -25.93 -15.69
N GLU A 426 -9.12 -24.89 -16.05
CA GLU A 426 -7.82 -25.01 -16.70
C GLU A 426 -6.81 -25.72 -15.80
N MET A 427 -6.72 -25.35 -14.51
CA MET A 427 -5.83 -26.02 -13.57
C MET A 427 -6.15 -27.51 -13.44
N ARG A 428 -7.42 -27.87 -13.30
CA ARG A 428 -7.84 -29.29 -13.24
C ARG A 428 -7.51 -30.03 -14.56
N SER A 429 -7.72 -29.40 -15.71
CA SER A 429 -7.36 -30.00 -17.01
C SER A 429 -5.86 -30.20 -17.19
N ASN A 430 -5.03 -29.38 -16.52
CA ASN A 430 -3.59 -29.51 -16.47
C ASN A 430 -3.11 -30.53 -15.43
N GLY A 431 -4.01 -31.20 -14.70
CA GLY A 431 -3.69 -32.25 -13.73
C GLY A 431 -3.54 -31.78 -12.28
N TRP A 432 -3.96 -30.55 -11.94
CA TRP A 432 -3.88 -30.01 -10.58
C TRP A 432 -5.14 -30.27 -9.76
N HIS A 433 -4.94 -30.61 -8.50
CA HIS A 433 -5.98 -30.48 -7.47
C HIS A 433 -6.06 -28.98 -7.07
N TYR A 434 -6.92 -28.24 -7.76
CA TYR A 434 -7.08 -26.79 -7.53
C TYR A 434 -8.00 -26.50 -6.35
N ILE A 435 -7.50 -25.72 -5.41
CA ILE A 435 -8.23 -25.28 -4.21
C ILE A 435 -8.08 -23.77 -4.08
N GLY A 436 -9.18 -23.05 -4.31
CA GLY A 436 -9.25 -21.59 -4.12
C GLY A 436 -9.95 -21.22 -2.81
N VAL A 437 -10.07 -19.91 -2.57
CA VAL A 437 -10.86 -19.36 -1.47
C VAL A 437 -12.34 -19.43 -1.86
N ALA A 438 -13.06 -20.43 -1.31
CA ALA A 438 -14.50 -20.62 -1.54
C ALA A 438 -14.91 -20.62 -3.03
N ARG A 439 -14.24 -21.44 -3.85
CA ARG A 439 -14.52 -21.52 -5.30
C ARG A 439 -15.66 -22.47 -5.67
N GLY A 440 -16.38 -23.00 -4.70
CA GLY A 440 -17.42 -24.01 -4.93
C GLY A 440 -16.85 -25.29 -5.56
N GLU A 441 -17.10 -26.44 -4.99
CA GLU A 441 -16.88 -27.67 -5.72
C GLU A 441 -18.01 -27.80 -6.75
N GLN A 442 -17.70 -27.66 -8.03
CA GLN A 442 -18.57 -28.21 -9.06
C GLN A 442 -18.52 -29.74 -8.92
N LYS A 443 -19.54 -30.28 -8.26
CA LYS A 443 -19.78 -31.71 -8.24
C LYS A 443 -19.99 -32.24 -9.65
#